data_31b45f244e1c1458cf84ffbe6b36f02b
#
_entry.id   31b45f244e1c1458cf84ffbe6b36f02b
#
_cell.length_a   1.000
_cell.length_b   1.000
_cell.length_c   1.000
_cell.angle_alpha   90.00
_cell.angle_beta   90.00
_cell.angle_gamma   90.00
#
_symmetry.space_group_name_H-M   'P 1'
#
loop_
_entity.id
_entity.type
_entity.pdbx_description
1 polymer ?
#
loop_
_entity_poly.entity_id
_entity_poly.type
_entity_poly.pdbx_seq_one_letter_code
_entity_poly.pdbx_strand_id
1 'polypeptide(L)'
;GAYAEMIARQGCLAVIIGGGGHTRGNPKVAPYGGREGIMGTNPYTLALPGGPTGVVVVDFATSTSAQGKLLAASKTGEPLPPGTILDRDGRPSIDARDYYAGGVLLPAAGPKGYGLGLIGELLAHGVLGQARALNWLVLAVDLDLLSDDDYVSRIDDYLEWVKGRAPAEGFDEVMIPGEPEQRCRKLREQLGIPVADEIWEEIIDWATRMGIVLSDIDASSDAHGTQAR
;
A
#
# COMPACT_ATOMS: atom_id res chain seq x y z
N GLY A 1 4.49 -3.71 -2.06
CA GLY A 1 5.51 -3.22 -3.03
C GLY A 1 6.82 -3.99 -2.90
N ALA A 2 7.36 -4.17 -1.69
CA ALA A 2 8.71 -4.70 -1.48
C ALA A 2 8.99 -6.07 -2.17
N TYR A 3 8.07 -7.01 -2.05
CA TYR A 3 8.22 -8.33 -2.71
C TYR A 3 8.18 -8.24 -4.23
N ALA A 4 7.31 -7.39 -4.77
CA ALA A 4 7.23 -7.17 -6.22
C ALA A 4 8.49 -6.49 -6.75
N GLU A 5 9.04 -5.52 -6.01
CA GLU A 5 10.33 -4.91 -6.29
C GLU A 5 11.46 -5.95 -6.35
N MET A 6 11.51 -6.88 -5.38
CA MET A 6 12.51 -7.96 -5.37
C MET A 6 12.40 -8.85 -6.61
N ILE A 7 11.18 -9.21 -7.02
CA ILE A 7 10.92 -10.01 -8.22
C ILE A 7 11.35 -9.26 -9.48
N ALA A 8 10.95 -7.98 -9.60
CA ALA A 8 11.29 -7.17 -10.76
C ALA A 8 12.80 -6.94 -10.92
N ARG A 9 13.54 -6.79 -9.81
CA ARG A 9 15.01 -6.70 -9.84
C ARG A 9 15.72 -7.96 -10.34
N GLN A 10 15.00 -9.09 -10.43
CA GLN A 10 15.51 -10.34 -11.03
C GLN A 10 15.10 -10.48 -12.52
N GLY A 11 14.67 -9.41 -13.19
CA GLY A 11 14.26 -9.47 -14.59
C GLY A 11 12.84 -10.01 -14.83
N CYS A 12 12.01 -10.08 -13.81
CA CYS A 12 10.68 -10.66 -13.91
C CYS A 12 9.57 -9.59 -13.83
N LEU A 13 8.47 -9.81 -14.56
CA LEU A 13 7.19 -9.19 -14.24
C LEU A 13 6.66 -9.78 -12.93
N ALA A 14 6.33 -8.93 -11.96
CA ALA A 14 5.63 -9.34 -10.76
C ALA A 14 4.16 -8.95 -10.82
N VAL A 15 3.25 -9.88 -10.46
CA VAL A 15 1.83 -9.61 -10.19
C VAL A 15 1.47 -10.24 -8.86
N ILE A 16 1.05 -9.41 -7.90
CA ILE A 16 0.66 -9.87 -6.57
C ILE A 16 -0.75 -9.38 -6.29
N ILE A 17 -1.64 -10.30 -5.91
CA ILE A 17 -3.04 -10.03 -5.61
C ILE A 17 -3.35 -10.60 -4.23
N GLY A 18 -3.83 -9.75 -3.32
CA GLY A 18 -4.27 -10.14 -2.00
C GLY A 18 -5.78 -10.10 -1.85
N GLY A 19 -6.34 -11.00 -1.03
CA GLY A 19 -7.77 -11.03 -0.73
C GLY A 19 -8.12 -11.97 0.42
N GLY A 20 -9.40 -12.27 0.60
CA GLY A 20 -9.90 -13.14 1.66
C GLY A 20 -10.22 -12.41 2.98
N GLY A 21 -10.26 -11.08 2.96
CA GLY A 21 -10.52 -10.26 4.14
C GLY A 21 -11.89 -10.45 4.77
N HIS A 22 -12.90 -10.90 4.01
CA HIS A 22 -14.25 -11.17 4.51
C HIS A 22 -14.29 -12.33 5.53
N THR A 23 -13.39 -13.32 5.41
CA THR A 23 -13.34 -14.47 6.31
C THR A 23 -12.94 -14.13 7.74
N ARG A 24 -12.43 -12.93 7.98
CA ARG A 24 -12.08 -12.41 9.31
C ARG A 24 -13.29 -11.96 10.14
N GLY A 25 -14.53 -12.13 9.63
CA GLY A 25 -15.76 -11.77 10.34
C GLY A 25 -16.03 -10.27 10.45
N ASN A 26 -15.24 -9.44 9.79
CA ASN A 26 -15.43 -7.98 9.77
C ASN A 26 -14.97 -7.39 8.43
N PRO A 27 -15.70 -7.63 7.34
CA PRO A 27 -15.41 -7.03 6.05
C PRO A 27 -15.53 -5.51 6.15
N LYS A 28 -14.59 -4.79 5.53
CA LYS A 28 -14.40 -3.36 5.75
C LYS A 28 -14.67 -2.48 4.54
N VAL A 29 -14.80 -3.08 3.35
CA VAL A 29 -15.05 -2.35 2.12
C VAL A 29 -16.41 -2.74 1.56
N ALA A 30 -17.24 -1.73 1.29
CA ALA A 30 -18.55 -1.93 0.69
C ALA A 30 -18.45 -2.25 -0.82
N PRO A 31 -19.44 -2.96 -1.40
CA PRO A 31 -19.56 -3.04 -2.85
C PRO A 31 -19.94 -1.66 -3.40
N TYR A 32 -19.67 -1.43 -4.69
CA TYR A 32 -20.11 -0.20 -5.34
C TYR A 32 -21.65 -0.09 -5.31
N GLY A 33 -22.16 0.98 -4.72
CA GLY A 33 -23.58 1.20 -4.49
C GLY A 33 -24.16 0.55 -3.21
N GLY A 34 -23.34 -0.17 -2.44
CA GLY A 34 -23.73 -0.75 -1.15
C GLY A 34 -23.25 0.07 0.05
N ARG A 35 -23.75 -0.27 1.23
CA ARG A 35 -23.37 0.37 2.50
C ARG A 35 -22.83 -0.60 3.55
N GLU A 36 -22.78 -1.88 3.24
CA GLU A 36 -22.28 -2.91 4.15
C GLU A 36 -20.98 -3.49 3.59
N GLY A 37 -20.01 -3.72 4.46
CA GLY A 37 -18.73 -4.28 4.05
C GLY A 37 -18.88 -5.74 3.60
N ILE A 38 -18.27 -6.09 2.48
CA ILE A 38 -18.27 -7.46 1.93
C ILE A 38 -16.87 -8.02 1.69
N MET A 39 -15.84 -7.18 1.68
CA MET A 39 -14.47 -7.58 1.33
C MET A 39 -13.43 -6.81 2.12
N GLY A 40 -12.18 -7.24 2.02
CA GLY A 40 -11.02 -6.50 2.51
C GLY A 40 -10.61 -5.36 1.60
N THR A 41 -9.46 -4.76 1.88
CA THR A 41 -8.86 -3.72 1.03
C THR A 41 -8.22 -4.28 -0.24
N ASN A 42 -8.06 -5.59 -0.32
CA ASN A 42 -7.67 -6.43 -1.45
C ASN A 42 -6.62 -5.77 -2.37
N PRO A 43 -5.37 -5.66 -1.92
CA PRO A 43 -4.35 -4.92 -2.64
C PRO A 43 -3.87 -5.65 -3.89
N TYR A 44 -3.47 -4.85 -4.88
CA TYR A 44 -2.78 -5.28 -6.08
C TYR A 44 -1.41 -4.64 -6.14
N THR A 45 -0.41 -5.44 -6.50
CA THR A 45 0.92 -4.93 -6.77
C THR A 45 1.40 -5.46 -8.11
N LEU A 46 1.90 -4.57 -8.95
CA LEU A 46 2.56 -4.90 -10.21
C LEU A 46 3.94 -4.26 -10.22
N ALA A 47 4.92 -4.98 -10.73
CA ALA A 47 6.25 -4.41 -10.92
C ALA A 47 6.93 -4.95 -12.17
N LEU A 48 7.74 -4.10 -12.79
CA LEU A 48 8.57 -4.39 -13.95
C LEU A 48 9.98 -3.83 -13.72
N PRO A 49 11.03 -4.46 -14.27
CA PRO A 49 12.35 -3.86 -14.34
C PRO A 49 12.33 -2.62 -15.24
N GLY A 50 13.24 -1.68 -15.00
CA GLY A 50 13.42 -0.46 -15.79
C GLY A 50 13.14 0.82 -15.03
N GLY A 51 13.36 1.95 -15.68
CA GLY A 51 13.18 3.28 -15.14
C GLY A 51 14.34 3.77 -14.27
N PRO A 52 14.27 5.06 -13.83
CA PRO A 52 15.36 5.72 -13.12
C PRO A 52 15.76 5.08 -11.79
N THR A 53 14.88 4.26 -11.23
CA THR A 53 15.09 3.55 -9.96
C THR A 53 15.43 2.06 -10.15
N GLY A 54 15.51 1.61 -11.42
CA GLY A 54 15.73 0.23 -11.82
C GLY A 54 14.47 -0.66 -11.77
N VAL A 55 13.36 -0.15 -11.27
CA VAL A 55 12.06 -0.84 -11.25
C VAL A 55 10.92 0.16 -11.28
N VAL A 56 9.82 -0.21 -11.93
CA VAL A 56 8.52 0.46 -11.86
C VAL A 56 7.62 -0.36 -10.96
N VAL A 57 7.07 0.24 -9.92
CA VAL A 57 6.21 -0.47 -8.95
C VAL A 57 4.89 0.29 -8.79
N VAL A 58 3.79 -0.42 -8.98
CA VAL A 58 2.44 0.05 -8.65
C VAL A 58 1.92 -0.82 -7.52
N ASP A 59 1.66 -0.23 -6.35
CA ASP A 59 1.15 -0.93 -5.17
C ASP A 59 -0.01 -0.14 -4.57
N PHE A 60 -1.21 -0.68 -4.63
CA PHE A 60 -2.40 0.03 -4.21
C PHE A 60 -3.47 -0.90 -3.61
N ALA A 61 -4.22 -0.37 -2.65
CA ALA A 61 -5.46 -0.98 -2.19
C ALA A 61 -6.57 -0.75 -3.23
N THR A 62 -7.46 -1.73 -3.42
CA THR A 62 -8.67 -1.55 -4.26
C THR A 62 -9.76 -0.72 -3.56
N SER A 63 -9.55 -0.35 -2.30
CA SER A 63 -10.32 0.63 -1.54
C SER A 63 -9.73 2.04 -1.66
N THR A 64 -10.54 3.05 -1.32
CA THR A 64 -10.14 4.47 -1.33
C THR A 64 -8.98 4.80 -0.40
N SER A 65 -8.77 4.00 0.64
CA SER A 65 -7.67 4.17 1.60
C SER A 65 -7.24 2.83 2.20
N ALA A 66 -6.03 2.78 2.76
CA ALA A 66 -5.56 1.68 3.58
C ALA A 66 -6.02 1.84 5.03
N GLN A 67 -6.26 0.72 5.73
CA GLN A 67 -6.70 0.75 7.14
C GLN A 67 -5.73 1.49 8.07
N GLY A 68 -4.42 1.38 7.83
CA GLY A 68 -3.42 2.10 8.62
C GLY A 68 -3.56 3.62 8.55
N LYS A 69 -3.91 4.16 7.37
CA LYS A 69 -4.18 5.60 7.21
C LYS A 69 -5.42 6.03 7.97
N LEU A 70 -6.48 5.20 7.97
CA LEU A 70 -7.69 5.46 8.76
C LEU A 70 -7.40 5.44 10.27
N LEU A 71 -6.56 4.50 10.72
CA LEU A 71 -6.16 4.44 12.13
C LEU A 71 -5.41 5.70 12.54
N ALA A 72 -4.45 6.14 11.75
CA ALA A 72 -3.73 7.37 12.01
C ALA A 72 -4.69 8.57 12.08
N ALA A 73 -5.54 8.76 11.06
CA ALA A 73 -6.52 9.84 11.02
C ALA A 73 -7.52 9.80 12.20
N SER A 74 -7.92 8.62 12.64
CA SER A 74 -8.83 8.48 13.80
C SER A 74 -8.19 8.92 15.12
N LYS A 75 -6.87 8.79 15.24
CA LYS A 75 -6.09 9.21 16.43
C LYS A 75 -5.76 10.70 16.38
N THR A 76 -5.34 11.21 15.23
CA THR A 76 -4.96 12.62 15.07
C THR A 76 -6.15 13.57 14.87
N GLY A 77 -7.33 13.03 14.51
CA GLY A 77 -8.50 13.85 14.16
C GLY A 77 -8.40 14.51 12.78
N GLU A 78 -7.41 14.13 11.95
CA GLU A 78 -7.27 14.65 10.60
C GLU A 78 -8.45 14.21 9.72
N PRO A 79 -9.12 15.12 9.00
CA PRO A 79 -10.25 14.76 8.17
C PRO A 79 -9.82 13.94 6.96
N LEU A 80 -10.60 12.93 6.63
CA LEU A 80 -10.42 12.12 5.43
C LEU A 80 -10.85 12.90 4.18
N PRO A 81 -10.26 12.60 3.02
CA PRO A 81 -10.78 13.10 1.76
C PRO A 81 -12.26 12.71 1.56
N PRO A 82 -13.10 13.59 1.02
CA PRO A 82 -14.48 13.27 0.69
C PRO A 82 -14.58 12.02 -0.21
N GLY A 83 -15.58 11.17 0.06
CA GLY A 83 -15.76 9.93 -0.71
C GLY A 83 -14.86 8.77 -0.26
N THR A 84 -14.22 8.88 0.90
CA THR A 84 -13.39 7.80 1.45
C THR A 84 -14.22 6.75 2.16
N ILE A 85 -15.17 7.16 3.00
CA ILE A 85 -15.97 6.26 3.84
C ILE A 85 -17.47 6.63 3.83
N LEU A 86 -18.27 5.65 4.25
CA LEU A 86 -19.64 5.87 4.74
C LEU A 86 -19.67 5.61 6.25
N ASP A 87 -20.53 6.35 6.95
CA ASP A 87 -20.92 6.02 8.34
C ASP A 87 -21.77 4.74 8.41
N ARG A 88 -22.13 4.31 9.60
CA ARG A 88 -22.97 3.13 9.84
C ARG A 88 -24.37 3.23 9.21
N ASP A 89 -24.85 4.45 8.95
CA ASP A 89 -26.16 4.69 8.35
C ASP A 89 -26.08 4.77 6.81
N GLY A 90 -24.86 4.65 6.24
CA GLY A 90 -24.60 4.68 4.80
C GLY A 90 -24.47 6.10 4.24
N ARG A 91 -24.23 7.12 5.09
CA ARG A 91 -24.01 8.50 4.67
C ARG A 91 -22.52 8.78 4.49
N PRO A 92 -22.13 9.60 3.50
CA PRO A 92 -20.74 10.03 3.35
C PRO A 92 -20.21 10.69 4.64
N SER A 93 -19.02 10.30 5.08
CA SER A 93 -18.32 10.91 6.20
C SER A 93 -16.86 11.19 5.85
N ILE A 94 -16.29 12.17 6.55
CA ILE A 94 -14.87 12.51 6.52
C ILE A 94 -14.19 12.29 7.88
N ASP A 95 -14.94 11.83 8.88
CA ASP A 95 -14.39 11.50 10.19
C ASP A 95 -14.02 10.02 10.26
N ALA A 96 -12.72 9.74 10.38
CA ALA A 96 -12.23 8.36 10.44
C ALA A 96 -12.81 7.54 11.61
N ARG A 97 -13.31 8.19 12.66
CA ARG A 97 -13.96 7.51 13.81
C ARG A 97 -15.26 6.83 13.41
N ASP A 98 -15.98 7.36 12.42
CA ASP A 98 -17.22 6.76 11.91
C ASP A 98 -16.99 5.37 11.31
N TYR A 99 -15.82 5.17 10.66
CA TYR A 99 -15.43 3.84 10.18
C TYR A 99 -15.32 2.82 11.31
N TYR A 100 -14.74 3.20 12.45
CA TYR A 100 -14.63 2.32 13.62
C TYR A 100 -15.96 2.17 14.37
N ALA A 101 -16.89 3.12 14.21
CA ALA A 101 -18.24 3.07 14.77
C ALA A 101 -19.25 2.25 13.93
N GLY A 102 -18.76 1.48 12.96
CA GLY A 102 -19.57 0.61 12.11
C GLY A 102 -19.73 1.07 10.67
N GLY A 103 -18.99 2.09 10.28
CA GLY A 103 -18.90 2.54 8.90
C GLY A 103 -18.04 1.63 8.02
N VAL A 104 -17.95 1.97 6.74
CA VAL A 104 -17.24 1.19 5.72
C VAL A 104 -16.40 2.07 4.81
N LEU A 105 -15.30 1.53 4.30
CA LEU A 105 -14.54 2.09 3.18
C LEU A 105 -15.31 1.96 1.87
N LEU A 106 -15.11 2.90 0.98
CA LEU A 106 -15.56 2.83 -0.40
C LEU A 106 -14.48 2.22 -1.33
N PRO A 107 -14.88 1.58 -2.43
CA PRO A 107 -13.94 1.12 -3.44
C PRO A 107 -13.29 2.31 -4.19
N ALA A 108 -12.01 2.23 -4.45
CA ALA A 108 -11.27 3.23 -5.21
C ALA A 108 -11.84 3.37 -6.63
N ALA A 109 -11.97 4.61 -7.12
CA ALA A 109 -12.56 4.89 -8.43
C ALA A 109 -13.91 4.18 -8.69
N GLY A 110 -14.72 3.98 -7.63
CA GLY A 110 -16.06 3.41 -7.72
C GLY A 110 -16.09 1.98 -8.27
N PRO A 111 -16.74 1.75 -9.43
CA PRO A 111 -16.93 0.39 -9.96
C PRO A 111 -15.61 -0.30 -10.36
N LYS A 112 -14.54 0.45 -10.66
CA LYS A 112 -13.24 -0.11 -11.05
C LYS A 112 -12.56 -0.81 -9.87
N GLY A 113 -12.42 -0.10 -8.74
CA GLY A 113 -11.88 -0.68 -7.52
C GLY A 113 -12.75 -1.79 -6.96
N TYR A 114 -14.08 -1.64 -7.06
CA TYR A 114 -15.00 -2.73 -6.69
C TYR A 114 -14.74 -3.99 -7.52
N GLY A 115 -14.64 -3.87 -8.86
CA GLY A 115 -14.38 -5.00 -9.73
C GLY A 115 -13.06 -5.72 -9.41
N LEU A 116 -11.98 -4.94 -9.26
CA LEU A 116 -10.67 -5.49 -8.86
C LEU A 116 -10.73 -6.15 -7.47
N GLY A 117 -11.33 -5.48 -6.49
CA GLY A 117 -11.45 -6.00 -5.13
C GLY A 117 -12.25 -7.29 -5.07
N LEU A 118 -13.35 -7.38 -5.85
CA LEU A 118 -14.16 -8.58 -5.93
C LEU A 118 -13.39 -9.75 -6.55
N ILE A 119 -12.63 -9.52 -7.63
CA ILE A 119 -11.76 -10.54 -8.22
C ILE A 119 -10.70 -11.02 -7.21
N GLY A 120 -10.08 -10.10 -6.46
CA GLY A 120 -9.15 -10.47 -5.39
C GLY A 120 -9.81 -11.35 -4.32
N GLU A 121 -11.04 -11.05 -3.92
CA GLU A 121 -11.79 -11.84 -2.95
C GLU A 121 -12.15 -13.23 -3.50
N LEU A 122 -12.63 -13.31 -4.75
CA LEU A 122 -12.98 -14.58 -5.40
C LEU A 122 -11.75 -15.49 -5.59
N LEU A 123 -10.61 -14.91 -5.99
CA LEU A 123 -9.36 -15.66 -6.07
C LEU A 123 -8.94 -16.20 -4.70
N ALA A 124 -8.92 -15.33 -3.71
CA ALA A 124 -8.42 -15.69 -2.40
C ALA A 124 -9.33 -16.68 -1.68
N HIS A 125 -10.65 -16.50 -1.76
CA HIS A 125 -11.61 -17.37 -1.07
C HIS A 125 -12.05 -18.54 -1.93
N GLY A 126 -12.43 -18.28 -3.18
CA GLY A 126 -13.02 -19.28 -4.06
C GLY A 126 -12.01 -20.24 -4.66
N VAL A 127 -10.87 -19.70 -5.13
CA VAL A 127 -9.86 -20.51 -5.84
C VAL A 127 -8.80 -21.06 -4.90
N LEU A 128 -8.23 -20.22 -4.02
CA LEU A 128 -7.16 -20.63 -3.11
C LEU A 128 -7.68 -21.25 -1.79
N GLY A 129 -9.00 -21.21 -1.57
CA GLY A 129 -9.67 -21.80 -0.41
C GLY A 129 -9.73 -20.89 0.81
N GLN A 130 -10.25 -21.43 1.93
CA GLN A 130 -10.44 -20.64 3.14
C GLN A 130 -9.10 -20.15 3.72
N ALA A 131 -8.93 -18.82 3.73
CA ALA A 131 -7.79 -18.19 4.36
C ALA A 131 -7.96 -18.13 5.88
N ARG A 132 -6.92 -18.47 6.64
CA ARG A 132 -6.90 -18.16 8.09
C ARG A 132 -6.79 -16.67 8.36
N ALA A 133 -6.21 -15.93 7.44
CA ALA A 133 -6.05 -14.48 7.50
C ALA A 133 -6.31 -13.83 6.14
N LEU A 134 -5.35 -13.88 5.24
CA LEU A 134 -5.39 -13.41 3.87
C LEU A 134 -4.71 -14.45 2.98
N ASN A 135 -5.21 -14.61 1.76
CA ASN A 135 -4.53 -15.37 0.72
C ASN A 135 -3.87 -14.41 -0.27
N TRP A 136 -2.77 -14.85 -0.84
CA TRP A 136 -1.99 -14.11 -1.82
C TRP A 136 -1.74 -14.98 -3.04
N LEU A 137 -2.07 -14.46 -4.22
CA LEU A 137 -1.56 -14.98 -5.48
C LEU A 137 -0.32 -14.18 -5.84
N VAL A 138 0.80 -14.87 -6.06
CA VAL A 138 2.06 -14.26 -6.53
C VAL A 138 2.45 -14.92 -7.84
N LEU A 139 2.55 -14.11 -8.89
CA LEU A 139 3.06 -14.52 -10.19
C LEU A 139 4.36 -13.80 -10.45
N ALA A 140 5.39 -14.54 -10.81
CA ALA A 140 6.64 -14.02 -11.33
C ALA A 140 6.83 -14.61 -12.74
N VAL A 141 6.92 -13.74 -13.74
CA VAL A 141 7.09 -14.14 -15.13
C VAL A 141 8.44 -13.63 -15.60
N ASP A 142 9.30 -14.54 -15.98
CA ASP A 142 10.62 -14.23 -16.54
C ASP A 142 10.42 -13.51 -17.90
N LEU A 143 10.94 -12.29 -18.00
CA LEU A 143 10.74 -11.47 -19.18
C LEU A 143 11.62 -11.91 -20.36
N ASP A 144 12.70 -12.62 -20.11
CA ASP A 144 13.54 -13.22 -21.17
C ASP A 144 12.78 -14.31 -21.94
N LEU A 145 11.71 -14.88 -21.34
CA LEU A 145 10.81 -15.83 -22.02
C LEU A 145 9.75 -15.13 -22.89
N LEU A 146 9.50 -13.85 -22.69
CA LEU A 146 8.45 -13.09 -23.35
C LEU A 146 9.01 -12.14 -24.42
N SER A 147 10.25 -11.79 -24.34
CA SER A 147 10.85 -10.76 -25.20
C SER A 147 12.24 -11.19 -25.67
N ASP A 148 12.62 -10.68 -26.79
CA ASP A 148 13.99 -10.61 -27.27
C ASP A 148 14.78 -9.53 -26.53
N ASP A 149 16.08 -9.54 -26.65
CA ASP A 149 17.12 -9.02 -25.76
C ASP A 149 17.10 -7.55 -25.30
N ASP A 150 16.14 -6.70 -25.61
CA ASP A 150 16.26 -5.26 -25.31
C ASP A 150 15.01 -4.61 -24.69
N TYR A 151 14.23 -5.38 -23.95
CA TYR A 151 13.00 -4.86 -23.35
C TYR A 151 13.26 -3.78 -22.28
N VAL A 152 14.37 -3.84 -21.56
CA VAL A 152 14.72 -2.85 -20.52
C VAL A 152 14.98 -1.49 -21.17
N SER A 153 15.78 -1.43 -22.25
CA SER A 153 16.02 -0.20 -22.97
C SER A 153 14.73 0.41 -23.53
N ARG A 154 13.84 -0.41 -24.10
CA ARG A 154 12.54 0.07 -24.59
C ARG A 154 11.65 0.62 -23.47
N ILE A 155 11.69 0.00 -22.29
CA ILE A 155 10.98 0.51 -21.12
C ILE A 155 11.58 1.83 -20.68
N ASP A 156 12.91 1.92 -20.58
CA ASP A 156 13.62 3.13 -20.15
C ASP A 156 13.35 4.30 -21.10
N ASP A 157 13.47 4.09 -22.43
CA ASP A 157 13.15 5.10 -23.44
C ASP A 157 11.73 5.63 -23.30
N TYR A 158 10.75 4.73 -23.06
CA TYR A 158 9.36 5.13 -22.87
C TYR A 158 9.17 5.93 -21.57
N LEU A 159 9.81 5.51 -20.49
CA LEU A 159 9.72 6.20 -19.20
C LEU A 159 10.42 7.57 -19.24
N GLU A 160 11.53 7.71 -19.95
CA GLU A 160 12.16 9.00 -20.20
C GLU A 160 11.22 9.91 -21.01
N TRP A 161 10.58 9.37 -22.04
CA TRP A 161 9.56 10.12 -22.80
C TRP A 161 8.40 10.56 -21.90
N VAL A 162 7.90 9.71 -20.99
CA VAL A 162 6.85 10.06 -20.03
C VAL A 162 7.31 11.19 -19.10
N LYS A 163 8.51 11.08 -18.53
CA LYS A 163 9.07 12.09 -17.63
C LYS A 163 9.32 13.43 -18.32
N GLY A 164 9.59 13.41 -19.61
CA GLY A 164 9.79 14.61 -20.43
C GLY A 164 8.47 15.36 -20.76
N ARG A 165 7.31 14.89 -20.28
CA ARG A 165 6.03 15.61 -20.48
C ARG A 165 5.91 16.79 -19.53
N ALA A 166 5.29 17.87 -20.00
CA ALA A 166 5.02 19.04 -19.16
C ALA A 166 4.11 18.64 -18.00
N PRO A 167 4.42 19.02 -16.75
CA PRO A 167 3.56 18.77 -15.62
C PRO A 167 2.26 19.61 -15.73
N ALA A 168 1.18 19.10 -15.13
CA ALA A 168 -0.05 19.86 -14.97
C ALA A 168 0.10 20.93 -13.90
N GLU A 169 -0.82 21.90 -13.89
CA GLU A 169 -0.89 22.93 -12.85
C GLU A 169 -0.94 22.29 -11.45
N GLY A 170 -0.09 22.77 -10.55
CA GLY A 170 0.04 22.25 -9.18
C GLY A 170 1.03 21.08 -9.02
N PHE A 171 1.71 20.67 -10.10
CA PHE A 171 2.77 19.66 -10.06
C PHE A 171 4.09 20.21 -10.56
N ASP A 172 5.19 19.84 -9.90
CA ASP A 172 6.53 20.27 -10.29
C ASP A 172 7.11 19.39 -11.42
N GLU A 173 6.74 18.12 -11.45
CA GLU A 173 7.23 17.14 -12.43
C GLU A 173 6.24 15.99 -12.62
N VAL A 174 6.42 15.23 -13.73
CA VAL A 174 5.79 13.94 -13.94
C VAL A 174 6.65 12.85 -13.30
N MET A 175 6.09 12.10 -12.35
CA MET A 175 6.78 11.00 -11.66
C MET A 175 6.34 9.64 -12.21
N ILE A 176 7.27 8.69 -12.20
CA ILE A 176 7.01 7.28 -12.49
C ILE A 176 6.47 6.60 -11.23
N PRO A 177 5.53 5.63 -11.35
CA PRO A 177 5.06 4.85 -10.21
C PRO A 177 6.21 4.17 -9.46
N GLY A 178 6.26 4.36 -8.13
CA GLY A 178 7.32 3.92 -7.24
C GLY A 178 8.40 4.97 -6.96
N GLU A 179 8.54 6.03 -7.77
CA GLU A 179 9.51 7.10 -7.49
C GLU A 179 9.24 7.86 -6.18
N PRO A 180 7.98 8.24 -5.84
CA PRO A 180 7.69 8.90 -4.58
C PRO A 180 8.11 8.08 -3.37
N GLU A 181 7.84 6.79 -3.38
CA GLU A 181 8.19 5.86 -2.32
C GLU A 181 9.71 5.71 -2.19
N GLN A 182 10.43 5.66 -3.30
CA GLN A 182 11.88 5.58 -3.31
C GLN A 182 12.55 6.86 -2.82
N ARG A 183 12.01 8.02 -3.19
CA ARG A 183 12.47 9.32 -2.68
C ARG A 183 12.23 9.43 -1.18
N CYS A 184 11.05 9.00 -0.73
CA CYS A 184 10.71 8.96 0.69
C CYS A 184 11.65 8.00 1.46
N ARG A 185 11.96 6.82 0.90
CA ARG A 185 12.90 5.86 1.48
C ARG A 185 14.29 6.50 1.67
N LYS A 186 14.86 7.08 0.61
CA LYS A 186 16.17 7.76 0.66
C LYS A 186 16.20 8.87 1.71
N LEU A 187 15.14 9.67 1.79
CA LEU A 187 15.04 10.73 2.78
C LEU A 187 15.02 10.17 4.21
N ARG A 188 14.25 9.10 4.45
CA ARG A 188 14.14 8.48 5.76
C ARG A 188 15.38 7.71 6.18
N GLU A 189 16.13 7.17 5.25
CA GLU A 189 17.45 6.58 5.50
C GLU A 189 18.47 7.64 6.01
N GLN A 190 18.31 8.90 5.60
CA GLN A 190 19.18 9.99 6.00
C GLN A 190 18.71 10.68 7.28
N LEU A 191 17.41 10.90 7.44
CA LEU A 191 16.83 11.74 8.50
C LEU A 191 16.10 10.95 9.59
N GLY A 192 15.95 9.64 9.44
CA GLY A 192 15.14 8.81 10.31
C GLY A 192 13.66 8.77 9.89
N ILE A 193 12.91 7.87 10.51
CA ILE A 193 11.49 7.66 10.25
C ILE A 193 10.68 8.52 11.23
N PRO A 194 9.90 9.52 10.75
CA PRO A 194 9.03 10.29 11.65
C PRO A 194 7.90 9.39 12.17
N VAL A 195 7.73 9.34 13.47
CA VAL A 195 6.64 8.63 14.15
C VAL A 195 5.90 9.67 15.00
N ALA A 196 4.57 9.72 14.86
CA ALA A 196 3.75 10.60 15.69
C ALA A 196 3.85 10.22 17.17
N ASP A 197 3.84 11.21 18.07
CA ASP A 197 4.06 11.01 19.50
C ASP A 197 3.08 10.01 20.11
N GLU A 198 1.79 10.06 19.71
CA GLU A 198 0.75 9.15 20.20
C GLU A 198 1.01 7.69 19.79
N ILE A 199 1.59 7.49 18.60
CA ILE A 199 1.96 6.15 18.11
C ILE A 199 3.23 5.68 18.83
N TRP A 200 4.18 6.58 19.06
CA TRP A 200 5.40 6.27 19.76
C TRP A 200 5.13 5.84 21.22
N GLU A 201 4.26 6.56 21.93
CA GLU A 201 3.82 6.20 23.28
C GLU A 201 3.17 4.81 23.33
N GLU A 202 2.34 4.46 22.33
CA GLU A 202 1.74 3.14 22.24
C GLU A 202 2.80 2.03 22.01
N ILE A 203 3.81 2.29 21.18
CA ILE A 203 4.92 1.37 20.96
C ILE A 203 5.70 1.15 22.27
N ILE A 204 5.97 2.21 23.01
CA ILE A 204 6.63 2.16 24.31
C ILE A 204 5.85 1.32 25.32
N ASP A 205 4.53 1.55 25.40
CA ASP A 205 3.65 0.79 26.31
C ASP A 205 3.67 -0.71 25.97
N TRP A 206 3.55 -1.06 24.70
CA TRP A 206 3.66 -2.46 24.25
C TRP A 206 5.04 -3.07 24.54
N ALA A 207 6.12 -2.36 24.25
CA ALA A 207 7.49 -2.81 24.54
C ALA A 207 7.65 -3.12 26.04
N THR A 208 7.17 -2.20 26.88
CA THR A 208 7.21 -2.35 28.35
C THR A 208 6.42 -3.58 28.81
N ARG A 209 5.22 -3.80 28.30
CA ARG A 209 4.39 -5.00 28.60
C ARG A 209 5.06 -6.30 28.17
N MET A 210 5.85 -6.26 27.11
CA MET A 210 6.62 -7.41 26.62
C MET A 210 7.96 -7.60 27.34
N GLY A 211 8.32 -6.74 28.29
CA GLY A 211 9.59 -6.79 29.03
C GLY A 211 10.80 -6.35 28.21
N ILE A 212 10.58 -5.61 27.11
CA ILE A 212 11.66 -5.07 26.28
C ILE A 212 12.13 -3.76 26.94
N VAL A 213 13.41 -3.67 27.24
CA VAL A 213 14.04 -2.46 27.81
C VAL A 213 14.55 -1.61 26.66
N LEU A 214 14.07 -0.36 26.57
CA LEU A 214 14.41 0.54 25.46
C LEU A 214 15.90 0.90 25.39
N SER A 215 16.60 0.92 26.53
CA SER A 215 18.06 1.10 26.58
C SER A 215 18.83 0.05 25.77
N ASP A 216 18.26 -1.15 25.59
CA ASP A 216 18.89 -2.23 24.82
C ASP A 216 18.76 -2.02 23.30
N ILE A 217 17.81 -1.17 22.87
CA ILE A 217 17.61 -0.79 21.47
C ILE A 217 18.58 0.31 21.07
N ASP A 218 18.80 1.31 21.93
CA ASP A 218 19.75 2.40 21.69
C ASP A 218 21.20 1.89 21.66
N ALA A 219 21.55 0.90 22.47
CA ALA A 219 22.88 0.30 22.48
C ALA A 219 23.24 -0.46 21.19
N SER A 220 22.23 -0.92 20.42
CA SER A 220 22.45 -1.57 19.13
C SER A 220 22.61 -0.59 17.96
N SER A 221 22.15 0.66 18.09
CA SER A 221 22.28 1.71 17.08
C SER A 221 23.68 2.31 17.04
N ASP A 222 24.39 2.34 18.18
CA ASP A 222 25.78 2.80 18.26
C ASP A 222 26.81 1.84 17.63
N ALA A 223 26.43 0.57 17.41
CA ALA A 223 27.27 -0.41 16.72
C ALA A 223 27.30 -0.23 15.19
N HIS A 224 26.43 0.61 14.62
CA HIS A 224 26.34 0.89 13.18
C HIS A 224 26.50 2.40 12.91
N GLY A 225 27.44 3.02 13.57
CA GLY A 225 27.96 4.37 13.37
C GLY A 225 27.20 5.24 12.38
N THR A 226 26.23 6.00 12.86
CA THR A 226 25.90 7.27 12.22
C THR A 226 25.33 8.22 13.29
N GLN A 227 26.15 9.18 13.67
CA GLN A 227 25.72 10.33 14.44
C GLN A 227 24.67 11.10 13.63
N ALA A 228 23.50 11.29 14.18
CA ALA A 228 22.59 12.35 13.78
C ALA A 228 22.10 13.07 15.05
N ARG A 229 22.60 14.28 15.24
CA ARG A 229 21.99 15.31 16.06
C ARG A 229 21.00 16.10 15.21
#